data_b7edc7648d9be2854db0205881251aa4
#
_entry.id   b7edc7648d9be2854db0205881251aa4
#
_cell.length_a   1.000
_cell.length_b   1.000
_cell.length_c   1.000
_cell.angle_alpha   90.00
_cell.angle_beta   90.00
_cell.angle_gamma   90.00
#
_symmetry.space_group_name_H-M   'P 1'
#
loop_
_entity.id
_entity.type
_entity.pdbx_description
1 polymer ?
#
loop_
_entity_poly.entity_id
_entity_poly.type
_entity_poly.pdbx_seq_one_letter_code
_entity_poly.pdbx_strand_id
1 'polypeptide(L)'
;MRKLAVDALSHKYKAEMSDAKYVLYNYLKNPVAIGEHPSLLEEMDAAVKKYAEAVDKLRTMTYLAGGIDGLEEEPTLFESVE
;
A
#
# COMPACT_ATOMS: atom_id res chain seq x y z
N MET A 1 -16.51 -18.68 -0.56
CA MET A 1 -16.24 -17.87 -1.76
C MET A 1 -15.86 -16.46 -1.42
N ARG A 2 -16.69 -15.84 -0.64
CA ARG A 2 -16.43 -14.47 -0.20
C ARG A 2 -15.09 -14.34 0.51
N LYS A 3 -14.81 -15.28 1.41
CA LYS A 3 -13.56 -15.23 2.14
C LYS A 3 -12.36 -15.39 1.21
N LEU A 4 -12.49 -16.24 0.21
CA LEU A 4 -11.40 -16.41 -0.74
C LEU A 4 -11.12 -15.14 -1.51
N ALA A 5 -12.19 -14.44 -1.91
CA ALA A 5 -12.01 -13.19 -2.63
C ALA A 5 -11.35 -12.14 -1.75
N VAL A 6 -11.78 -12.06 -0.51
CA VAL A 6 -11.20 -11.10 0.42
C VAL A 6 -9.72 -11.41 0.65
N ASP A 7 -9.41 -12.68 0.84
CA ASP A 7 -8.02 -13.08 1.06
C ASP A 7 -7.17 -12.76 -0.16
N ALA A 8 -7.68 -13.04 -1.33
CA ALA A 8 -6.92 -12.79 -2.55
C ALA A 8 -6.64 -11.31 -2.72
N LEU A 9 -7.63 -10.47 -2.50
CA LEU A 9 -7.42 -9.04 -2.61
C LEU A 9 -6.48 -8.52 -1.53
N SER A 10 -6.60 -9.04 -0.34
CA SER A 10 -5.70 -8.63 0.73
C SER A 10 -4.26 -8.93 0.38
N HIS A 11 -4.02 -10.12 -0.14
CA HIS A 11 -2.66 -10.48 -0.53
C HIS A 11 -2.16 -9.60 -1.67
N LYS A 12 -3.04 -9.29 -2.61
CA LYS A 12 -2.67 -8.43 -3.71
C LYS A 12 -2.25 -7.06 -3.22
N TYR A 13 -3.03 -6.48 -2.33
CA TYR A 13 -2.72 -5.14 -1.84
C TYR A 13 -1.46 -5.14 -1.00
N LYS A 14 -1.26 -6.18 -0.20
CA LYS A 14 -0.03 -6.28 0.59
C LYS A 14 1.19 -6.43 -0.30
N ALA A 15 1.05 -7.16 -1.40
CA ALA A 15 2.15 -7.28 -2.34
C ALA A 15 2.47 -5.94 -2.98
N GLU A 16 1.45 -5.16 -3.30
CA GLU A 16 1.67 -3.83 -3.87
C GLU A 16 2.35 -2.92 -2.89
N MET A 17 1.99 -3.03 -1.61
CA MET A 17 2.66 -2.26 -0.57
C MET A 17 4.13 -2.62 -0.49
N SER A 18 4.41 -3.91 -0.49
CA SER A 18 5.79 -4.38 -0.39
C SER A 18 6.62 -3.93 -1.59
N ASP A 19 6.02 -3.99 -2.76
CA ASP A 19 6.70 -3.60 -3.98
C ASP A 19 7.06 -2.11 -3.93
N ALA A 20 6.11 -1.29 -3.57
CA ALA A 20 6.36 0.14 -3.51
C ALA A 20 7.37 0.48 -2.42
N LYS A 21 7.30 -0.22 -1.30
CA LYS A 21 8.23 0.00 -0.21
C LYS A 21 9.65 -0.36 -0.63
N TYR A 22 9.79 -1.46 -1.35
CA TYR A 22 11.09 -1.87 -1.84
C TYR A 22 11.70 -0.80 -2.74
N VAL A 23 10.90 -0.26 -3.64
CA VAL A 23 11.38 0.77 -4.55
C VAL A 23 11.82 2.01 -3.78
N LEU A 24 10.98 2.46 -2.84
CA LEU A 24 11.29 3.65 -2.07
C LEU A 24 12.56 3.48 -1.23
N TYR A 25 12.66 2.34 -0.56
CA TYR A 25 13.82 2.11 0.29
C TYR A 25 15.08 2.02 -0.54
N ASN A 26 14.98 1.44 -1.72
CA ASN A 26 16.12 1.34 -2.60
C ASN A 26 16.62 2.73 -3.00
N TYR A 27 15.70 3.61 -3.35
CA TYR A 27 16.06 4.98 -3.70
C TYR A 27 16.67 5.72 -2.51
N LEU A 28 16.10 5.52 -1.34
CA LEU A 28 16.57 6.25 -0.17
C LEU A 28 17.91 5.75 0.32
N LYS A 29 18.18 4.45 0.16
CA LYS A 29 19.41 3.87 0.65
C LYS A 29 20.55 3.96 -0.33
N ASN A 30 20.25 4.03 -1.62
CA ASN A 30 21.27 4.04 -2.66
C ASN A 30 21.05 5.17 -3.63
N PRO A 31 21.12 6.40 -3.16
CA PRO A 31 20.88 7.52 -4.06
C PRO A 31 21.92 7.60 -5.19
N VAL A 32 23.13 7.12 -4.93
CA VAL A 32 24.18 7.16 -5.94
C VAL A 32 23.83 6.29 -7.14
N ALA A 33 23.24 5.15 -6.88
CA ALA A 33 22.93 4.22 -7.96
C ALA A 33 21.90 4.78 -8.92
N ILE A 34 21.13 5.75 -8.48
CA ILE A 34 20.06 6.33 -9.29
C ILE A 34 20.24 7.83 -9.45
N GLY A 35 21.41 8.33 -9.08
CA GLY A 35 21.63 9.76 -9.05
C GLY A 35 21.57 10.44 -10.40
N GLU A 36 21.72 9.70 -11.46
CA GLU A 36 21.65 10.27 -12.78
C GLU A 36 20.27 10.21 -13.40
N HIS A 37 19.33 9.65 -12.66
CA HIS A 37 17.99 9.49 -13.17
C HIS A 37 17.27 10.84 -13.07
N PRO A 38 16.94 11.44 -14.22
CA PRO A 38 16.37 12.78 -14.18
C PRO A 38 14.99 12.85 -13.57
N SER A 39 14.29 11.73 -13.48
CA SER A 39 12.94 11.72 -12.93
C SER A 39 12.88 11.00 -11.60
N LEU A 40 13.96 11.10 -10.83
CA LEU A 40 14.01 10.41 -9.55
C LEU A 40 12.85 10.78 -8.63
N LEU A 41 12.59 12.07 -8.51
CA LEU A 41 11.52 12.50 -7.62
C LEU A 41 10.16 12.04 -8.10
N GLU A 42 9.98 12.02 -9.41
CA GLU A 42 8.73 11.53 -9.96
C GLU A 42 8.54 10.06 -9.69
N GLU A 43 9.61 9.29 -9.77
CA GLU A 43 9.51 7.87 -9.51
C GLU A 43 9.26 7.59 -8.05
N MET A 44 9.90 8.36 -7.18
CA MET A 44 9.63 8.23 -5.77
C MET A 44 8.19 8.59 -5.43
N ASP A 45 7.72 9.65 -6.06
CA ASP A 45 6.34 10.07 -5.84
C ASP A 45 5.36 9.00 -6.30
N ALA A 46 5.65 8.36 -7.43
CA ALA A 46 4.81 7.29 -7.92
C ALA A 46 4.79 6.11 -6.97
N ALA A 47 5.93 5.81 -6.37
CA ALA A 47 5.98 4.72 -5.39
C ALA A 47 5.20 5.07 -4.13
N VAL A 48 5.29 6.32 -3.70
CA VAL A 48 4.52 6.77 -2.56
C VAL A 48 3.03 6.64 -2.84
N LYS A 49 2.63 7.06 -4.05
CA LYS A 49 1.24 6.95 -4.44
C LYS A 49 0.78 5.50 -4.44
N LYS A 50 1.58 4.64 -5.00
CA LYS A 50 1.23 3.22 -5.06
C LYS A 50 1.06 2.64 -3.67
N TYR A 51 1.98 2.98 -2.77
CA TYR A 51 1.91 2.50 -1.40
C TYR A 51 0.64 3.01 -0.72
N ALA A 52 0.39 4.31 -0.84
CA ALA A 52 -0.75 4.92 -0.18
C ALA A 52 -2.06 4.35 -0.70
N GLU A 53 -2.15 4.13 -2.00
CA GLU A 53 -3.35 3.56 -2.57
C GLU A 53 -3.56 2.12 -2.12
N ALA A 54 -2.49 1.35 -2.03
CA ALA A 54 -2.60 -0.03 -1.59
C ALA A 54 -3.05 -0.10 -0.14
N VAL A 55 -2.49 0.76 0.69
CA VAL A 55 -2.91 0.82 2.09
C VAL A 55 -4.38 1.18 2.18
N ASP A 56 -4.78 2.18 1.43
CA ASP A 56 -6.16 2.62 1.46
C ASP A 56 -7.12 1.52 0.99
N LYS A 57 -6.74 0.84 -0.08
CA LYS A 57 -7.56 -0.26 -0.58
C LYS A 57 -7.68 -1.39 0.42
N LEU A 58 -6.58 -1.71 1.08
CA LEU A 58 -6.60 -2.78 2.06
C LEU A 58 -7.49 -2.41 3.23
N ARG A 59 -7.35 -1.20 3.72
CA ARG A 59 -8.18 -0.74 4.83
C ARG A 59 -9.65 -0.72 4.44
N THR A 60 -9.93 -0.16 3.28
CA THR A 60 -11.30 -0.04 2.81
C THR A 60 -11.93 -1.41 2.66
N MET A 61 -11.21 -2.31 2.02
CA MET A 61 -11.75 -3.64 1.78
C MET A 61 -11.94 -4.40 3.08
N THR A 62 -11.00 -4.24 4.00
CA THR A 62 -11.12 -4.90 5.28
C THR A 62 -12.30 -4.37 6.07
N TYR A 63 -12.49 -3.07 6.04
CA TYR A 63 -13.62 -2.46 6.72
C TYR A 63 -14.94 -2.96 6.13
N LEU A 64 -15.03 -2.95 4.81
CA LEU A 64 -16.25 -3.37 4.16
C LEU A 64 -16.50 -4.87 4.33
N ALA A 65 -15.43 -5.66 4.29
CA ALA A 65 -15.55 -7.10 4.44
C ALA A 65 -15.87 -7.49 5.87
N GLY A 66 -15.49 -6.65 6.83
CA GLY A 66 -15.91 -6.84 8.20
C GLY A 66 -17.41 -6.78 8.30
N GLY A 67 -18.00 -6.35 7.20
CA GLY A 67 -19.41 -6.45 7.02
C GLY A 67 -20.16 -5.44 7.84
N ILE A 68 -21.39 -5.67 7.87
CA ILE A 68 -22.27 -4.81 8.60
C ILE A 68 -21.86 -4.78 10.07
N ASP A 69 -21.22 -5.84 10.51
CA ASP A 69 -20.81 -5.92 11.90
C ASP A 69 -19.74 -4.91 12.28
N GLY A 70 -18.97 -4.47 11.30
CA GLY A 70 -17.89 -3.56 11.60
C GLY A 70 -18.19 -2.12 11.27
N LEU A 71 -19.41 -1.80 10.99
CA LEU A 71 -19.72 -0.49 10.48
C LEU A 71 -19.49 0.63 11.47
N GLU A 72 -19.53 0.33 12.74
CA GLU A 72 -19.38 1.40 13.71
C GLU A 72 -17.93 1.74 13.95
N GLU A 73 -17.01 1.02 13.34
CA GLU A 73 -15.59 1.30 13.52
C GLU A 73 -14.94 1.64 12.21
N GLU A 74 -14.63 2.88 12.03
CA GLU A 74 -13.93 3.28 10.83
C GLU A 74 -12.46 2.96 10.96
N PRO A 75 -11.85 2.44 9.91
CA PRO A 75 -10.41 2.21 9.93
C PRO A 75 -9.68 3.53 10.04
N THR A 76 -8.64 3.54 10.83
CA THR A 76 -7.82 4.73 10.95
C THR A 76 -6.59 4.55 10.08
N LEU A 77 -6.17 5.65 9.49
CA LEU A 77 -5.05 5.61 8.58
C LEU A 77 -3.78 5.16 9.26
N PHE A 78 -3.54 5.69 10.43
CA PHE A 78 -2.26 5.46 11.08
C PHE A 78 -2.11 4.03 11.58
N GLU A 79 -3.18 3.43 11.99
CA GLU A 79 -3.10 2.06 12.47
C GLU A 79 -2.82 1.09 11.37
N SER A 80 -3.19 1.43 10.15
CA SER A 80 -3.01 0.53 9.03
C SER A 80 -1.62 0.54 8.46
N VAL A 81 -0.87 1.59 8.72
CA VAL A 81 0.43 1.77 8.10
C VAL A 81 1.50 0.99 8.82
N GLU A 82 1.27 0.75 10.07
CA GLU A 82 2.21 -0.02 10.83
C GLU A 82 2.25 -1.44 10.35
#